data_4cc4d06022d8783f9e2cf7065e278f5d
#
_entry.id   4cc4d06022d8783f9e2cf7065e278f5d
#
_cell.length_a   1.000
_cell.length_b   1.000
_cell.length_c   1.000
_cell.angle_alpha   90.00
_cell.angle_beta   90.00
_cell.angle_gamma   90.00
#
_symmetry.space_group_name_H-M   'P 1'
#
loop_
_entity.id
_entity.type
_entity.pdbx_description
1 polymer ?
#
loop_
_entity_poly.entity_id
_entity_poly.type
_entity_poly.pdbx_seq_one_letter_code
_entity_poly.pdbx_strand_id
1 'polypeptide(L)'
;MNHPVKTLVSRFGLPRIIIVGFFLFLLACAGGFGMDLPQFLSDCLRRWGMYGVLTLAMIPAIQCGIGPNFGISMGIVGGLLGGLIVIEMGIAQIPALTAIHPMFAMWVAVMVAILIGMALAVGIGYLYGLLLNRVKGSEMTVTTYVGFSIIAFMNMMWMLLPFKNGELTWPNHGTGVRNTISLASSFSGVMNDTLAIRIGSLEIPTGVLLFLFLCCFLVWLFMHSKTGMAMSAAGANPMFAKAAGLNVNRLRLKGTILSTVLAAVGILVYAQGFGFMQLYNGPQMMGFNSVAAILIGGATPRRSKIVNVLLGTFLFQGILTLGLPVVNMFIPESNLSEVMRQIIANGIILYALCQTKEGSGRG
;
A
#
# COMPACT_ATOMS: atom_id res chain seq x y z
N MET A 1 -11.52 -35.37 12.91
CA MET A 1 -10.56 -34.38 12.37
C MET A 1 -9.23 -34.60 13.07
N ASN A 2 -8.20 -35.00 12.33
CA ASN A 2 -6.91 -35.43 12.85
C ASN A 2 -6.20 -34.34 13.66
N HIS A 3 -5.50 -34.74 14.74
CA HIS A 3 -4.73 -33.90 15.65
C HIS A 3 -3.88 -32.78 14.97
N PRO A 4 -3.20 -33.00 13.82
CA PRO A 4 -2.38 -31.98 13.18
C PRO A 4 -3.19 -30.80 12.61
N VAL A 5 -4.40 -31.03 12.09
CA VAL A 5 -5.25 -29.97 11.53
C VAL A 5 -5.78 -29.03 12.63
N LYS A 6 -6.16 -29.57 13.79
CA LYS A 6 -6.57 -28.74 14.93
C LYS A 6 -5.45 -27.86 15.45
N THR A 7 -4.23 -28.35 15.47
CA THR A 7 -3.04 -27.60 15.90
C THR A 7 -2.66 -26.49 14.90
N LEU A 8 -2.80 -26.76 13.60
CA LEU A 8 -2.59 -25.76 12.53
C LEU A 8 -3.65 -24.67 12.58
N VAL A 9 -4.92 -25.04 12.73
CA VAL A 9 -6.04 -24.10 12.81
C VAL A 9 -5.93 -23.21 14.05
N SER A 10 -5.52 -23.76 15.20
CA SER A 10 -5.33 -22.98 16.45
C SER A 10 -4.14 -22.02 16.36
N ARG A 11 -3.10 -22.35 15.59
CA ARG A 11 -1.87 -21.54 15.47
C ARG A 11 -1.95 -20.47 14.40
N PHE A 12 -2.58 -20.75 13.25
CA PHE A 12 -2.60 -19.86 12.07
C PHE A 12 -3.95 -19.18 11.83
N GLY A 13 -5.04 -19.71 12.43
CA GLY A 13 -6.41 -19.27 12.16
C GLY A 13 -6.95 -19.87 10.85
N LEU A 14 -8.21 -20.29 10.88
CA LEU A 14 -8.91 -20.88 9.74
C LEU A 14 -8.84 -19.99 8.46
N PRO A 15 -9.00 -18.64 8.56
CA PRO A 15 -8.98 -17.76 7.40
C PRO A 15 -7.68 -17.81 6.59
N ARG A 16 -6.55 -17.83 7.26
CA ARG A 16 -5.24 -17.88 6.58
C ARG A 16 -5.02 -19.20 5.86
N ILE A 17 -5.45 -20.31 6.46
CA ILE A 17 -5.32 -21.62 5.86
C ILE A 17 -6.13 -21.69 4.56
N ILE A 18 -7.35 -21.13 4.56
CA ILE A 18 -8.20 -21.06 3.36
C ILE A 18 -7.53 -20.22 2.27
N ILE A 19 -6.99 -19.05 2.61
CA ILE A 19 -6.34 -18.14 1.65
C ILE A 19 -5.05 -18.75 1.10
N VAL A 20 -4.23 -19.36 1.95
CA VAL A 20 -3.02 -20.09 1.50
C VAL A 20 -3.41 -21.28 0.62
N GLY A 21 -4.44 -22.04 1.03
CA GLY A 21 -4.95 -23.17 0.23
C GLY A 21 -5.46 -22.70 -1.14
N PHE A 22 -6.17 -21.58 -1.20
CA PHE A 22 -6.64 -21.02 -2.46
C PHE A 22 -5.48 -20.53 -3.34
N PHE A 23 -4.46 -19.89 -2.76
CA PHE A 23 -3.26 -19.51 -3.49
C PHE A 23 -2.51 -20.72 -4.09
N LEU A 24 -2.34 -21.78 -3.29
CA LEU A 24 -1.72 -23.01 -3.76
C LEU A 24 -2.55 -23.73 -4.83
N PHE A 25 -3.89 -23.68 -4.71
CA PHE A 25 -4.79 -24.19 -5.74
C PHE A 25 -4.62 -23.43 -7.07
N LEU A 26 -4.59 -22.10 -7.04
CA LEU A 26 -4.35 -21.30 -8.24
C LEU A 26 -2.98 -21.59 -8.87
N LEU A 27 -1.94 -21.78 -8.05
CA LEU A 27 -0.61 -22.14 -8.51
C LEU A 27 -0.59 -23.52 -9.18
N ALA A 28 -1.29 -24.49 -8.59
CA ALA A 28 -1.42 -25.83 -9.16
C ALA A 28 -2.20 -25.81 -10.50
N CYS A 29 -3.28 -25.03 -10.59
CA CYS A 29 -4.00 -24.83 -11.85
C CYS A 29 -3.12 -24.19 -12.92
N ALA A 30 -2.38 -23.13 -12.59
CA ALA A 30 -1.47 -22.47 -13.52
C ALA A 30 -0.39 -23.44 -14.06
N GLY A 31 0.18 -24.30 -13.20
CA GLY A 31 1.11 -25.34 -13.59
C GLY A 31 0.46 -26.43 -14.47
N GLY A 32 -0.79 -26.84 -14.13
CA GLY A 32 -1.54 -27.82 -14.89
C GLY A 32 -1.92 -27.36 -16.32
N PHE A 33 -2.14 -26.05 -16.51
CA PHE A 33 -2.39 -25.44 -17.81
C PHE A 33 -1.10 -25.11 -18.60
N GLY A 34 0.09 -25.45 -18.08
CA GLY A 34 1.35 -25.20 -18.78
C GLY A 34 1.73 -23.72 -18.87
N MET A 35 1.26 -22.89 -17.93
CA MET A 35 1.62 -21.47 -17.87
C MET A 35 3.07 -21.29 -17.41
N ASP A 36 3.72 -20.20 -17.81
CA ASP A 36 5.08 -19.84 -17.38
C ASP A 36 5.08 -19.42 -15.89
N LEU A 37 5.22 -20.39 -14.98
CA LEU A 37 5.26 -20.16 -13.54
C LEU A 37 6.39 -19.19 -13.10
N PRO A 38 7.61 -19.24 -13.64
CA PRO A 38 8.66 -18.26 -13.37
C PRO A 38 8.22 -16.82 -13.66
N GLN A 39 7.55 -16.57 -14.77
CA GLN A 39 7.04 -15.24 -15.11
C GLN A 39 5.99 -14.78 -14.11
N PHE A 40 5.03 -15.65 -13.74
CA PHE A 40 4.05 -15.32 -12.70
C PHE A 40 4.69 -15.04 -11.34
N LEU A 41 5.73 -15.79 -10.98
CA LEU A 41 6.46 -15.52 -9.74
C LEU A 41 7.15 -14.16 -9.79
N SER A 42 7.73 -13.77 -10.92
CA SER A 42 8.30 -12.44 -11.14
C SER A 42 7.26 -11.34 -10.93
N ASP A 43 6.07 -11.51 -11.51
CA ASP A 43 4.97 -10.55 -11.36
C ASP A 43 4.46 -10.49 -9.91
N CYS A 44 4.37 -11.63 -9.22
CA CYS A 44 4.03 -11.66 -7.80
C CYS A 44 5.06 -10.92 -6.95
N LEU A 45 6.36 -11.13 -7.17
CA LEU A 45 7.44 -10.47 -6.45
C LEU A 45 7.46 -8.96 -6.70
N ARG A 46 7.25 -8.55 -7.96
CA ARG A 46 7.14 -7.13 -8.34
C ARG A 46 5.99 -6.46 -7.61
N ARG A 47 4.79 -7.05 -7.66
CA ARG A 47 3.60 -6.54 -6.96
C ARG A 47 3.77 -6.56 -5.45
N TRP A 48 4.42 -7.59 -4.90
CA TRP A 48 4.74 -7.66 -3.48
C TRP A 48 5.57 -6.47 -3.02
N GLY A 49 6.64 -6.13 -3.75
CA GLY A 49 7.46 -4.96 -3.47
C GLY A 49 6.67 -3.65 -3.58
N MET A 50 5.89 -3.48 -4.65
CA MET A 50 5.10 -2.27 -4.93
C MET A 50 4.05 -1.99 -3.86
N TYR A 51 3.27 -3.00 -3.47
CA TYR A 51 2.19 -2.83 -2.48
C TYR A 51 2.65 -2.98 -1.03
N GLY A 52 3.83 -3.57 -0.81
CA GLY A 52 4.34 -3.87 0.54
C GLY A 52 4.49 -2.64 1.41
N VAL A 53 5.00 -1.53 0.84
CA VAL A 53 5.19 -0.26 1.58
C VAL A 53 3.85 0.39 1.93
N LEU A 54 2.86 0.34 1.03
CA LEU A 54 1.49 0.80 1.32
C LEU A 54 0.85 -0.01 2.45
N THR A 55 1.02 -1.33 2.43
CA THR A 55 0.52 -2.20 3.51
C THR A 55 1.28 -1.95 4.82
N LEU A 56 2.59 -1.66 4.75
CA LEU A 56 3.42 -1.32 5.91
C LEU A 56 2.92 -0.06 6.63
N ALA A 57 2.35 0.90 5.90
CA ALA A 57 1.76 2.11 6.45
C ALA A 57 0.61 1.85 7.44
N MET A 58 0.00 0.65 7.43
CA MET A 58 -1.03 0.26 8.38
C MET A 58 -0.49 -0.02 9.79
N ILE A 59 0.79 -0.44 9.94
CA ILE A 59 1.35 -0.82 11.24
C ILE A 59 1.27 0.31 12.27
N PRO A 60 1.74 1.54 12.00
CA PRO A 60 1.71 2.62 12.99
C PRO A 60 0.28 2.97 13.41
N ALA A 61 -0.68 2.96 12.49
CA ALA A 61 -2.08 3.26 12.78
C ALA A 61 -2.72 2.20 13.69
N ILE A 62 -2.49 0.92 13.42
CA ILE A 62 -2.99 -0.18 14.24
C ILE A 62 -2.33 -0.15 15.62
N GLN A 63 -1.01 0.03 15.67
CA GLN A 63 -0.26 0.00 16.92
C GLN A 63 -0.57 1.20 17.85
N CYS A 64 -1.00 2.35 17.30
CA CYS A 64 -1.42 3.49 18.13
C CYS A 64 -2.89 3.43 18.55
N GLY A 65 -3.61 2.35 18.24
CA GLY A 65 -4.99 2.11 18.67
C GLY A 65 -6.05 2.81 17.83
N ILE A 66 -5.73 3.23 16.60
CA ILE A 66 -6.70 3.72 15.60
C ILE A 66 -7.35 2.53 14.89
N GLY A 67 -6.59 1.43 14.71
CA GLY A 67 -7.01 0.28 13.93
C GLY A 67 -6.59 0.37 12.45
N PRO A 68 -7.15 -0.48 11.57
CA PRO A 68 -6.90 -0.39 10.13
C PRO A 68 -7.30 0.99 9.60
N ASN A 69 -6.32 1.68 9.00
CA ASN A 69 -6.51 3.08 8.59
C ASN A 69 -7.09 3.17 7.17
N PHE A 70 -8.41 3.25 7.05
CA PHE A 70 -9.06 3.48 5.74
C PHE A 70 -8.81 4.89 5.19
N GLY A 71 -8.40 5.84 6.03
CA GLY A 71 -7.98 7.18 5.62
C GLY A 71 -6.54 7.27 5.11
N ILE A 72 -5.90 6.15 4.80
CA ILE A 72 -4.55 6.09 4.19
C ILE A 72 -4.50 6.91 2.88
N SER A 73 -5.63 7.10 2.20
CA SER A 73 -5.77 7.95 1.01
C SER A 73 -5.25 9.37 1.22
N MET A 74 -5.29 9.88 2.45
CA MET A 74 -4.68 11.16 2.84
C MET A 74 -3.17 11.19 2.54
N GLY A 75 -2.46 10.13 2.93
CA GLY A 75 -1.02 10.00 2.65
C GLY A 75 -0.76 9.76 1.17
N ILE A 76 -1.57 8.93 0.52
CA ILE A 76 -1.47 8.64 -0.91
C ILE A 76 -1.58 9.93 -1.72
N VAL A 77 -2.54 10.81 -1.41
CA VAL A 77 -2.69 12.12 -2.06
C VAL A 77 -1.43 12.98 -1.88
N GLY A 78 -0.84 13.00 -0.68
CA GLY A 78 0.42 13.70 -0.43
C GLY A 78 1.57 13.18 -1.30
N GLY A 79 1.68 11.86 -1.46
CA GLY A 79 2.68 11.25 -2.33
C GLY A 79 2.45 11.56 -3.81
N LEU A 80 1.20 11.47 -4.29
CA LEU A 80 0.85 11.82 -5.67
C LEU A 80 1.18 13.29 -5.98
N LEU A 81 0.86 14.21 -5.08
CA LEU A 81 1.26 15.62 -5.23
C LEU A 81 2.77 15.78 -5.30
N GLY A 82 3.54 15.06 -4.46
CA GLY A 82 5.00 15.07 -4.53
C GLY A 82 5.53 14.61 -5.88
N GLY A 83 4.97 13.53 -6.43
CA GLY A 83 5.31 13.04 -7.77
C GLY A 83 4.98 14.04 -8.87
N LEU A 84 3.78 14.65 -8.84
CA LEU A 84 3.36 15.67 -9.81
C LEU A 84 4.27 16.90 -9.80
N ILE A 85 4.65 17.38 -8.62
CA ILE A 85 5.57 18.54 -8.49
C ILE A 85 6.92 18.23 -9.14
N VAL A 86 7.44 17.03 -8.95
CA VAL A 86 8.72 16.61 -9.56
C VAL A 86 8.64 16.50 -11.08
N ILE A 87 7.51 16.02 -11.62
CA ILE A 87 7.27 15.98 -13.06
C ILE A 87 7.14 17.41 -13.61
N GLU A 88 6.38 18.28 -12.93
CA GLU A 88 6.26 19.70 -13.32
C GLU A 88 7.61 20.42 -13.36
N MET A 89 8.48 20.13 -12.38
CA MET A 89 9.83 20.68 -12.31
C MET A 89 10.80 20.07 -13.33
N GLY A 90 10.44 18.98 -14.01
CA GLY A 90 11.26 18.30 -15.00
C GLY A 90 12.59 17.77 -14.44
N ILE A 91 12.63 17.35 -13.16
CA ILE A 91 13.89 16.99 -12.47
C ILE A 91 14.63 15.86 -13.18
N ALA A 92 13.91 14.86 -13.70
CA ALA A 92 14.51 13.75 -14.44
C ALA A 92 15.15 14.18 -15.79
N GLN A 93 14.80 15.36 -16.29
CA GLN A 93 15.24 15.89 -17.59
C GLN A 93 16.32 16.98 -17.46
N ILE A 94 16.80 17.26 -16.24
CA ILE A 94 17.86 18.26 -16.00
C ILE A 94 19.15 17.83 -16.72
N PRO A 95 19.70 18.65 -17.66
CA PRO A 95 20.86 18.26 -18.46
C PRO A 95 22.10 17.88 -17.64
N ALA A 96 22.31 18.54 -16.49
CA ALA A 96 23.42 18.25 -15.59
C ALA A 96 23.31 16.84 -14.95
N LEU A 97 22.10 16.34 -14.68
CA LEU A 97 21.89 15.02 -14.10
C LEU A 97 21.93 13.93 -15.19
N THR A 98 21.31 14.18 -16.33
CA THR A 98 21.28 13.23 -17.45
C THR A 98 22.65 13.04 -18.08
N ALA A 99 23.52 14.07 -18.06
CA ALA A 99 24.90 13.99 -18.52
C ALA A 99 25.78 13.03 -17.71
N ILE A 100 25.47 12.83 -16.43
CA ILE A 100 26.16 11.84 -15.58
C ILE A 100 25.70 10.44 -15.96
N HIS A 101 24.40 10.17 -15.82
CA HIS A 101 23.75 8.92 -16.23
C HIS A 101 22.22 9.08 -16.19
N PRO A 102 21.47 8.64 -17.22
CA PRO A 102 20.01 8.79 -17.24
C PRO A 102 19.32 8.14 -16.02
N MET A 103 19.77 6.94 -15.61
CA MET A 103 19.21 6.25 -14.45
C MET A 103 19.47 7.01 -13.13
N PHE A 104 20.60 7.73 -13.03
CA PHE A 104 20.89 8.58 -11.87
C PHE A 104 19.92 9.75 -11.78
N ALA A 105 19.59 10.40 -12.89
CA ALA A 105 18.58 11.47 -12.93
C ALA A 105 17.20 10.97 -12.47
N MET A 106 16.79 9.78 -12.92
CA MET A 106 15.55 9.15 -12.50
C MET A 106 15.56 8.82 -11.00
N TRP A 107 16.67 8.32 -10.44
CA TRP A 107 16.82 8.08 -9.00
C TRP A 107 16.68 9.36 -8.18
N VAL A 108 17.33 10.45 -8.63
CA VAL A 108 17.20 11.77 -8.00
C VAL A 108 15.73 12.23 -8.04
N ALA A 109 15.05 12.08 -9.17
CA ALA A 109 13.64 12.44 -9.31
C ALA A 109 12.75 11.67 -8.33
N VAL A 110 12.90 10.33 -8.21
CA VAL A 110 12.16 9.52 -7.23
C VAL A 110 12.44 9.96 -5.80
N MET A 111 13.70 10.19 -5.44
CA MET A 111 14.08 10.59 -4.08
C MET A 111 13.51 11.96 -3.73
N VAL A 112 13.56 12.91 -4.64
CA VAL A 112 12.96 14.25 -4.45
C VAL A 112 11.43 14.13 -4.36
N ALA A 113 10.78 13.30 -5.17
CA ALA A 113 9.35 13.05 -5.10
C ALA A 113 8.96 12.46 -3.73
N ILE A 114 9.74 11.50 -3.23
CA ILE A 114 9.53 10.92 -1.89
C ILE A 114 9.68 12.00 -0.81
N LEU A 115 10.71 12.83 -0.86
CA LEU A 115 10.94 13.87 0.15
C LEU A 115 9.82 14.92 0.16
N ILE A 116 9.38 15.41 -1.01
CA ILE A 116 8.28 16.36 -1.13
C ILE A 116 6.97 15.71 -0.67
N GLY A 117 6.71 14.47 -1.13
CA GLY A 117 5.53 13.70 -0.72
C GLY A 117 5.47 13.47 0.79
N MET A 118 6.59 13.12 1.41
CA MET A 118 6.71 12.97 2.87
C MET A 118 6.44 14.29 3.60
N ALA A 119 6.98 15.41 3.13
CA ALA A 119 6.76 16.73 3.75
C ALA A 119 5.28 17.12 3.71
N LEU A 120 4.61 16.93 2.56
CA LEU A 120 3.17 17.15 2.41
C LEU A 120 2.36 16.20 3.31
N ALA A 121 2.74 14.92 3.34
CA ALA A 121 2.08 13.90 4.16
C ALA A 121 2.21 14.17 5.66
N VAL A 122 3.30 14.78 6.14
CA VAL A 122 3.43 15.21 7.54
C VAL A 122 2.37 16.26 7.87
N GLY A 123 2.18 17.28 7.02
CA GLY A 123 1.18 18.32 7.23
C GLY A 123 -0.25 17.75 7.20
N ILE A 124 -0.57 16.98 6.19
CA ILE A 124 -1.86 16.29 6.04
C ILE A 124 -2.11 15.34 7.23
N GLY A 125 -1.11 14.53 7.59
CA GLY A 125 -1.18 13.57 8.70
C GLY A 125 -1.31 14.24 10.06
N TYR A 126 -0.77 15.43 10.24
CA TYR A 126 -0.95 16.23 11.45
C TYR A 126 -2.42 16.67 11.61
N LEU A 127 -3.00 17.27 10.57
CA LEU A 127 -4.41 17.68 10.57
C LEU A 127 -5.35 16.49 10.76
N TYR A 128 -5.08 15.41 10.04
CA TYR A 128 -5.84 14.17 10.15
C TYR A 128 -5.74 13.53 11.54
N GLY A 129 -4.57 13.51 12.16
CA GLY A 129 -4.38 12.99 13.50
C GLY A 129 -5.06 13.84 14.58
N LEU A 130 -5.14 15.16 14.40
CA LEU A 130 -5.95 16.03 15.27
C LEU A 130 -7.44 15.68 15.18
N LEU A 131 -7.95 15.45 13.98
CA LEU A 131 -9.32 15.00 13.76
C LEU A 131 -9.60 13.67 14.47
N LEU A 132 -8.75 12.66 14.29
CA LEU A 132 -8.90 11.34 14.92
C LEU A 132 -8.82 11.39 16.46
N ASN A 133 -8.10 12.34 17.01
CA ASN A 133 -8.07 12.53 18.45
C ASN A 133 -9.37 13.13 19.01
N ARG A 134 -10.19 13.81 18.19
CA ARG A 134 -11.51 14.34 18.58
C ARG A 134 -12.61 13.26 18.50
N VAL A 135 -12.46 12.30 17.60
CA VAL A 135 -13.50 11.29 17.26
C VAL A 135 -13.10 9.93 17.78
N LYS A 136 -12.96 9.79 19.11
CA LYS A 136 -12.58 8.50 19.73
C LYS A 136 -13.76 7.55 19.80
N GLY A 137 -13.50 6.27 19.50
CA GLY A 137 -14.50 5.18 19.55
C GLY A 137 -15.18 4.88 18.21
N SER A 138 -15.12 5.78 17.24
CA SER A 138 -15.65 5.58 15.88
C SER A 138 -14.60 5.80 14.78
N GLU A 139 -13.33 5.54 15.13
CA GLU A 139 -12.18 5.81 14.25
C GLU A 139 -12.31 5.13 12.89
N MET A 140 -12.69 3.86 12.83
CA MET A 140 -12.81 3.12 11.56
C MET A 140 -13.83 3.76 10.62
N THR A 141 -14.98 4.15 11.15
CA THR A 141 -16.04 4.81 10.37
C THR A 141 -15.57 6.18 9.86
N VAL A 142 -14.98 6.98 10.75
CA VAL A 142 -14.50 8.33 10.40
C VAL A 142 -13.33 8.25 9.41
N THR A 143 -12.38 7.34 9.58
CA THR A 143 -11.27 7.16 8.63
C THR A 143 -11.77 6.81 7.23
N THR A 144 -12.83 6.00 7.13
CA THR A 144 -13.45 5.64 5.85
C THR A 144 -14.07 6.85 5.17
N TYR A 145 -14.90 7.63 5.88
CA TYR A 145 -15.53 8.82 5.31
C TYR A 145 -14.53 9.91 4.97
N VAL A 146 -13.53 10.12 5.82
CA VAL A 146 -12.44 11.08 5.54
C VAL A 146 -11.63 10.63 4.33
N GLY A 147 -11.36 9.34 4.19
CA GLY A 147 -10.71 8.78 2.99
C GLY A 147 -11.48 9.06 1.71
N PHE A 148 -12.79 8.84 1.69
CA PHE A 148 -13.64 9.19 0.54
C PHE A 148 -13.71 10.70 0.28
N SER A 149 -13.83 11.48 1.34
CA SER A 149 -13.93 12.94 1.23
C SER A 149 -12.69 13.56 0.64
N ILE A 150 -11.50 13.12 1.05
CA ILE A 150 -10.25 13.67 0.50
C ILE A 150 -10.07 13.29 -0.99
N ILE A 151 -10.49 12.09 -1.38
CA ILE A 151 -10.44 11.67 -2.78
C ILE A 151 -11.38 12.55 -3.62
N ALA A 152 -12.62 12.73 -3.18
CA ALA A 152 -13.59 13.58 -3.86
C ALA A 152 -13.11 15.04 -3.96
N PHE A 153 -12.55 15.58 -2.87
CA PHE A 153 -11.97 16.91 -2.84
C PHE A 153 -10.78 17.04 -3.82
N MET A 154 -9.87 16.07 -3.80
CA MET A 154 -8.72 16.11 -4.69
C MET A 154 -9.09 15.89 -6.15
N ASN A 155 -10.12 15.10 -6.46
CA ASN A 155 -10.62 14.95 -7.83
C ASN A 155 -11.05 16.31 -8.41
N MET A 156 -11.61 17.18 -7.58
CA MET A 156 -11.94 18.57 -7.96
C MET A 156 -10.67 19.43 -8.07
N MET A 157 -9.73 19.26 -7.12
CA MET A 157 -8.48 20.02 -7.10
C MET A 157 -7.57 19.70 -8.29
N TRP A 158 -7.52 18.44 -8.77
CA TRP A 158 -6.74 18.09 -9.97
C TRP A 158 -7.15 18.90 -11.21
N MET A 159 -8.37 19.37 -11.29
CA MET A 159 -8.84 20.23 -12.38
C MET A 159 -8.43 21.71 -12.21
N LEU A 160 -8.17 22.15 -10.98
CA LEU A 160 -7.87 23.55 -10.64
C LEU A 160 -6.37 23.84 -10.48
N LEU A 161 -5.55 22.81 -10.26
CA LEU A 161 -4.12 22.99 -10.04
C LEU A 161 -3.42 23.50 -11.30
N PRO A 162 -2.56 24.55 -11.19
CA PRO A 162 -1.97 25.26 -12.32
C PRO A 162 -0.73 24.57 -12.89
N PHE A 163 -0.80 23.27 -13.14
CA PHE A 163 0.27 22.54 -13.83
C PHE A 163 0.30 22.91 -15.31
N LYS A 164 1.49 23.05 -15.85
CA LYS A 164 1.73 23.48 -17.25
C LYS A 164 2.47 22.43 -18.07
N ASN A 165 3.11 21.45 -17.42
CA ASN A 165 3.85 20.41 -18.12
C ASN A 165 2.89 19.60 -19.02
N GLY A 166 3.26 19.44 -20.31
CA GLY A 166 2.44 18.72 -21.30
C GLY A 166 2.20 17.24 -20.99
N GLU A 167 3.01 16.64 -20.09
CA GLU A 167 2.80 15.27 -19.62
C GLU A 167 1.67 15.18 -18.59
N LEU A 168 1.46 16.25 -17.82
CA LEU A 168 0.45 16.35 -16.79
C LEU A 168 -0.91 16.83 -17.30
N THR A 169 -0.91 17.75 -18.26
CA THR A 169 -2.11 18.41 -18.77
C THR A 169 -2.73 17.66 -19.96
N TRP A 170 -4.02 17.89 -20.17
CA TRP A 170 -4.73 17.34 -21.32
C TRP A 170 -4.18 17.94 -22.62
N PRO A 171 -3.97 17.12 -23.68
CA PRO A 171 -3.62 17.65 -24.99
C PRO A 171 -4.76 18.53 -25.54
N ASN A 172 -4.44 19.44 -26.45
CA ASN A 172 -5.42 20.35 -27.08
C ASN A 172 -6.08 21.37 -26.13
N HIS A 173 -5.26 22.02 -25.27
CA HIS A 173 -5.72 23.09 -24.35
C HIS A 173 -6.81 22.68 -23.36
N GLY A 174 -6.92 21.39 -23.00
CA GLY A 174 -7.76 20.95 -21.91
C GLY A 174 -7.31 21.52 -20.57
N THR A 175 -8.24 21.82 -19.68
CA THR A 175 -7.96 22.28 -18.31
C THR A 175 -7.79 21.09 -17.37
N GLY A 176 -6.84 21.20 -16.43
CA GLY A 176 -6.62 20.22 -15.36
C GLY A 176 -5.63 19.11 -15.71
N VAL A 177 -5.39 18.26 -14.73
CA VAL A 177 -4.45 17.15 -14.78
C VAL A 177 -5.11 15.89 -15.34
N ARG A 178 -4.39 15.12 -16.15
CA ARG A 178 -4.88 13.85 -16.71
C ARG A 178 -5.21 12.84 -15.61
N ASN A 179 -6.15 11.94 -15.89
CA ASN A 179 -6.52 10.86 -14.98
C ASN A 179 -5.35 9.90 -14.68
N THR A 180 -4.62 9.55 -15.74
CA THR A 180 -3.48 8.65 -15.68
C THR A 180 -2.29 9.34 -16.32
N ILE A 181 -1.17 9.44 -15.58
CA ILE A 181 0.05 10.09 -16.02
C ILE A 181 1.11 9.02 -16.21
N SER A 182 1.72 9.00 -17.42
CA SER A 182 2.84 8.12 -17.71
C SER A 182 4.10 8.63 -16.99
N LEU A 183 4.86 7.72 -16.42
CA LEU A 183 6.15 8.03 -15.78
C LEU A 183 7.35 7.68 -16.68
N ALA A 184 7.10 7.26 -17.93
CA ALA A 184 8.15 6.78 -18.84
C ALA A 184 9.29 7.77 -19.06
N SER A 185 8.96 9.06 -19.12
CA SER A 185 9.93 10.15 -19.28
C SER A 185 10.54 10.66 -17.98
N SER A 186 10.02 10.21 -16.81
CA SER A 186 10.39 10.76 -15.50
C SER A 186 11.12 9.75 -14.64
N PHE A 187 10.43 8.77 -14.07
CA PHE A 187 11.02 7.80 -13.12
C PHE A 187 10.37 6.42 -13.14
N SER A 188 9.88 5.96 -14.30
CA SER A 188 9.30 4.62 -14.45
C SER A 188 10.35 3.54 -14.27
N GLY A 189 10.00 2.46 -13.52
CA GLY A 189 10.77 1.24 -13.44
C GLY A 189 12.11 1.32 -12.69
N VAL A 190 12.51 2.50 -12.23
CA VAL A 190 13.86 2.74 -11.65
C VAL A 190 14.23 1.72 -10.58
N MET A 191 13.33 1.47 -9.62
CA MET A 191 13.59 0.50 -8.54
C MET A 191 13.47 -0.95 -9.02
N ASN A 192 12.66 -1.22 -10.05
CA ASN A 192 12.51 -2.58 -10.58
C ASN A 192 13.75 -3.00 -11.37
N ASP A 193 14.28 -2.08 -12.20
CA ASP A 193 15.40 -2.37 -13.09
C ASP A 193 16.75 -2.31 -12.38
N THR A 194 16.82 -1.55 -11.26
CA THR A 194 18.04 -1.46 -10.45
C THR A 194 18.30 -2.81 -9.76
N LEU A 195 19.48 -3.37 -10.04
CA LEU A 195 19.94 -4.66 -9.52
C LEU A 195 18.98 -5.83 -9.83
N ALA A 196 18.19 -5.76 -10.92
CA ALA A 196 17.32 -6.85 -11.31
C ALA A 196 18.12 -8.10 -11.66
N ILE A 197 17.77 -9.23 -11.04
CA ILE A 197 18.38 -10.52 -11.33
C ILE A 197 17.48 -11.26 -12.30
N ARG A 198 18.01 -11.57 -13.50
CA ARG A 198 17.30 -12.29 -14.56
C ARG A 198 17.87 -13.68 -14.74
N ILE A 199 17.03 -14.70 -14.52
CA ILE A 199 17.38 -16.13 -14.67
C ILE A 199 16.34 -16.76 -15.61
N GLY A 200 16.63 -16.82 -16.90
CA GLY A 200 15.66 -17.26 -17.92
C GLY A 200 14.43 -16.33 -17.95
N SER A 201 13.23 -16.88 -17.78
CA SER A 201 11.99 -16.11 -17.69
C SER A 201 11.70 -15.56 -16.28
N LEU A 202 12.51 -15.93 -15.27
CA LEU A 202 12.37 -15.39 -13.90
C LEU A 202 13.13 -14.07 -13.78
N GLU A 203 12.42 -12.99 -13.47
CA GLU A 203 12.98 -11.67 -13.16
C GLU A 203 12.68 -11.33 -11.70
N ILE A 204 13.74 -11.18 -10.89
CA ILE A 204 13.62 -10.79 -9.48
C ILE A 204 13.89 -9.27 -9.39
N PRO A 205 12.89 -8.45 -9.08
CA PRO A 205 13.05 -7.00 -8.97
C PRO A 205 13.72 -6.61 -7.63
N THR A 206 15.02 -6.88 -7.53
CA THR A 206 15.78 -6.82 -6.27
C THR A 206 15.77 -5.42 -5.68
N GLY A 207 15.80 -4.36 -6.50
CA GLY A 207 15.84 -3.00 -6.01
C GLY A 207 14.56 -2.60 -5.25
N VAL A 208 13.37 -2.91 -5.79
CA VAL A 208 12.12 -2.62 -5.08
C VAL A 208 11.95 -3.50 -3.83
N LEU A 209 12.42 -4.75 -3.87
CA LEU A 209 12.40 -5.63 -2.69
C LEU A 209 13.35 -5.13 -1.60
N LEU A 210 14.57 -4.71 -1.96
CA LEU A 210 15.51 -4.10 -1.00
C LEU A 210 14.92 -2.84 -0.38
N PHE A 211 14.25 -2.01 -1.19
CA PHE A 211 13.58 -0.81 -0.67
C PHE A 211 12.44 -1.18 0.31
N LEU A 212 11.63 -2.19 -0.01
CA LEU A 212 10.60 -2.70 0.90
C LEU A 212 11.21 -3.17 2.23
N PHE A 213 12.28 -4.00 2.17
CA PHE A 213 12.95 -4.50 3.37
C PHE A 213 13.62 -3.36 4.16
N LEU A 214 14.16 -2.34 3.49
CA LEU A 214 14.67 -1.14 4.15
C LEU A 214 13.56 -0.41 4.90
N CYS A 215 12.39 -0.19 4.27
CA CYS A 215 11.24 0.41 4.93
C CYS A 215 10.75 -0.45 6.11
N CYS A 216 10.71 -1.77 5.97
CA CYS A 216 10.39 -2.69 7.05
C CYS A 216 11.38 -2.57 8.21
N PHE A 217 12.67 -2.47 7.93
CA PHE A 217 13.72 -2.29 8.94
C PHE A 217 13.59 -0.96 9.67
N LEU A 218 13.33 0.14 8.95
CA LEU A 218 13.12 1.46 9.56
C LEU A 218 11.87 1.48 10.46
N VAL A 219 10.77 0.88 10.02
CA VAL A 219 9.56 0.75 10.85
C VAL A 219 9.83 -0.15 12.05
N TRP A 220 10.56 -1.25 11.89
CA TRP A 220 10.96 -2.12 12.99
C TRP A 220 11.79 -1.37 14.02
N LEU A 221 12.79 -0.62 13.57
CA LEU A 221 13.65 0.20 14.44
C LEU A 221 12.83 1.26 15.19
N PHE A 222 11.91 1.94 14.49
CA PHE A 222 11.01 2.91 15.11
C PHE A 222 10.11 2.25 16.18
N MET A 223 9.51 1.09 15.87
CA MET A 223 8.61 0.40 16.80
C MET A 223 9.32 -0.10 18.06
N HIS A 224 10.64 -0.38 17.99
CA HIS A 224 11.47 -0.73 19.14
C HIS A 224 12.07 0.48 19.88
N SER A 225 11.88 1.69 19.38
CA SER A 225 12.25 2.92 20.07
C SER A 225 11.34 3.20 21.28
N LYS A 226 11.77 4.08 22.19
CA LYS A 226 10.95 4.53 23.33
C LYS A 226 9.57 5.04 22.89
N THR A 227 9.52 5.79 21.79
CA THR A 227 8.24 6.32 21.24
C THR A 227 7.36 5.21 20.67
N GLY A 228 7.92 4.26 19.93
CA GLY A 228 7.17 3.14 19.34
C GLY A 228 6.60 2.19 20.40
N MET A 229 7.41 1.87 21.42
CA MET A 229 6.95 1.06 22.56
C MET A 229 5.81 1.76 23.33
N ALA A 230 5.97 3.07 23.64
CA ALA A 230 4.92 3.85 24.28
C ALA A 230 3.64 3.93 23.43
N MET A 231 3.78 4.04 22.10
CA MET A 231 2.67 4.05 21.15
C MET A 231 1.92 2.72 21.16
N SER A 232 2.62 1.59 21.15
CA SER A 232 2.04 0.25 21.24
C SER A 232 1.34 0.01 22.58
N ALA A 233 1.90 0.49 23.67
CA ALA A 233 1.28 0.43 25.00
C ALA A 233 -0.01 1.26 25.05
N ALA A 234 0.01 2.48 24.49
CA ALA A 234 -1.15 3.35 24.43
C ALA A 234 -2.27 2.77 23.55
N GLY A 235 -1.91 2.08 22.46
CA GLY A 235 -2.89 1.41 21.59
C GLY A 235 -3.48 0.16 22.20
N ALA A 236 -2.69 -0.61 22.98
CA ALA A 236 -3.16 -1.82 23.64
C ALA A 236 -4.14 -1.52 24.79
N ASN A 237 -3.79 -0.56 25.65
CA ASN A 237 -4.63 -0.12 26.76
C ASN A 237 -4.44 1.39 27.03
N PRO A 238 -5.31 2.25 26.45
CA PRO A 238 -5.22 3.70 26.61
C PRO A 238 -5.40 4.17 28.07
N MET A 239 -6.21 3.47 28.85
CA MET A 239 -6.46 3.81 30.26
C MET A 239 -5.20 3.58 31.11
N PHE A 240 -4.59 2.42 30.95
CA PHE A 240 -3.33 2.08 31.65
C PHE A 240 -2.20 3.02 31.23
N ALA A 241 -2.04 3.28 29.92
CA ALA A 241 -1.03 4.19 29.41
C ALA A 241 -1.18 5.61 29.98
N LYS A 242 -2.42 6.11 30.10
CA LYS A 242 -2.71 7.40 30.73
C LYS A 242 -2.38 7.41 32.23
N ALA A 243 -2.71 6.35 32.96
CA ALA A 243 -2.37 6.19 34.37
C ALA A 243 -0.84 6.15 34.59
N ALA A 244 -0.08 5.57 33.64
CA ALA A 244 1.37 5.56 33.62
C ALA A 244 2.01 6.90 33.15
N GLY A 245 1.23 7.99 32.99
CA GLY A 245 1.72 9.31 32.63
C GLY A 245 1.97 9.52 31.14
N LEU A 246 1.62 8.57 30.25
CA LEU A 246 1.80 8.71 28.82
C LEU A 246 0.72 9.60 28.19
N ASN A 247 1.15 10.51 27.31
CA ASN A 247 0.20 11.32 26.55
C ASN A 247 -0.35 10.56 25.32
N VAL A 248 -1.44 9.84 25.51
CA VAL A 248 -2.07 8.99 24.48
C VAL A 248 -2.40 9.78 23.21
N ASN A 249 -2.86 11.03 23.32
CA ASN A 249 -3.23 11.84 22.14
C ASN A 249 -2.00 12.18 21.28
N ARG A 250 -0.87 12.50 21.91
CA ARG A 250 0.41 12.74 21.19
C ARG A 250 0.93 11.49 20.53
N LEU A 251 0.80 10.34 21.17
CA LEU A 251 1.25 9.05 20.62
C LEU A 251 0.38 8.63 19.42
N ARG A 252 -0.95 8.81 19.51
CA ARG A 252 -1.88 8.59 18.39
C ARG A 252 -1.56 9.52 17.22
N LEU A 253 -1.32 10.80 17.48
CA LEU A 253 -0.92 11.78 16.47
C LEU A 253 0.36 11.35 15.73
N LYS A 254 1.41 10.94 16.47
CA LYS A 254 2.65 10.43 15.86
C LYS A 254 2.42 9.18 15.01
N GLY A 255 1.59 8.25 15.48
CA GLY A 255 1.23 7.05 14.72
C GLY A 255 0.48 7.38 13.41
N THR A 256 -0.45 8.33 13.47
CA THR A 256 -1.17 8.80 12.26
C THR A 256 -0.22 9.45 11.27
N ILE A 257 0.64 10.38 11.72
CA ILE A 257 1.63 11.04 10.85
C ILE A 257 2.55 10.00 10.19
N LEU A 258 3.07 9.05 10.95
CA LEU A 258 3.94 8.02 10.38
C LEU A 258 3.20 7.13 9.37
N SER A 259 1.94 6.79 9.63
CA SER A 259 1.09 6.06 8.69
C SER A 259 0.87 6.84 7.39
N THR A 260 0.57 8.14 7.45
CA THR A 260 0.37 8.97 6.26
C THR A 260 1.67 9.18 5.48
N VAL A 261 2.81 9.33 6.16
CA VAL A 261 4.13 9.45 5.53
C VAL A 261 4.50 8.16 4.80
N LEU A 262 4.34 7.01 5.42
CA LEU A 262 4.59 5.71 4.78
C LEU A 262 3.66 5.47 3.58
N ALA A 263 2.42 5.96 3.64
CA ALA A 263 1.49 5.88 2.51
C ALA A 263 1.95 6.74 1.33
N ALA A 264 2.48 7.93 1.60
CA ALA A 264 3.05 8.80 0.55
C ALA A 264 4.28 8.15 -0.11
N VAL A 265 5.16 7.54 0.66
CA VAL A 265 6.28 6.75 0.12
C VAL A 265 5.76 5.57 -0.69
N GLY A 266 4.79 4.82 -0.13
CA GLY A 266 4.26 3.61 -0.75
C GLY A 266 3.60 3.85 -2.10
N ILE A 267 2.86 4.95 -2.28
CA ILE A 267 2.23 5.27 -3.57
C ILE A 267 3.27 5.62 -4.64
N LEU A 268 4.36 6.28 -4.28
CA LEU A 268 5.44 6.59 -5.21
C LEU A 268 6.22 5.33 -5.62
N VAL A 269 6.46 4.43 -4.66
CA VAL A 269 7.05 3.10 -4.95
C VAL A 269 6.14 2.29 -5.86
N TYR A 270 4.83 2.33 -5.64
CA TYR A 270 3.86 1.70 -6.52
C TYR A 270 3.88 2.32 -7.92
N ALA A 271 3.76 3.64 -8.01
CA ALA A 271 3.66 4.36 -9.27
C ALA A 271 4.89 4.13 -10.16
N GLN A 272 6.12 4.22 -9.59
CA GLN A 272 7.33 3.97 -10.34
C GLN A 272 7.42 2.52 -10.83
N GLY A 273 6.98 1.55 -10.02
CA GLY A 273 6.99 0.12 -10.39
C GLY A 273 5.94 -0.23 -11.43
N PHE A 274 4.78 0.44 -11.41
CA PHE A 274 3.69 0.27 -12.36
C PHE A 274 3.89 1.07 -13.67
N GLY A 275 4.70 2.15 -13.60
CA GLY A 275 4.96 3.03 -14.74
C GLY A 275 3.94 4.14 -14.97
N PHE A 276 2.90 4.21 -14.15
CA PHE A 276 1.82 5.19 -14.25
C PHE A 276 1.36 5.67 -12.88
N MET A 277 0.94 6.94 -12.80
CA MET A 277 0.23 7.50 -11.66
C MET A 277 -1.26 7.61 -11.97
N GLN A 278 -2.09 6.96 -11.16
CA GLN A 278 -3.55 7.02 -11.24
C GLN A 278 -4.07 7.98 -10.16
N LEU A 279 -4.55 9.16 -10.55
CA LEU A 279 -4.90 10.22 -9.62
C LEU A 279 -6.29 10.09 -9.02
N TYR A 280 -7.27 9.71 -9.83
CA TYR A 280 -8.68 9.77 -9.44
C TYR A 280 -9.15 8.55 -8.63
N ASN A 281 -8.96 7.35 -9.14
CA ASN A 281 -9.43 6.12 -8.49
C ASN A 281 -8.34 5.39 -7.70
N GLY A 282 -7.06 5.63 -8.04
CA GLY A 282 -5.93 4.96 -7.42
C GLY A 282 -5.90 5.05 -5.90
N PRO A 283 -6.07 6.23 -5.28
CA PRO A 283 -6.02 6.38 -3.83
C PRO A 283 -7.04 5.54 -3.08
N GLN A 284 -8.24 5.36 -3.63
CA GLN A 284 -9.29 4.55 -3.03
C GLN A 284 -8.97 3.06 -3.11
N MET A 285 -8.66 2.57 -4.33
CA MET A 285 -8.40 1.15 -4.56
C MET A 285 -7.18 0.67 -3.75
N MET A 286 -6.12 1.46 -3.72
CA MET A 286 -4.89 1.10 -3.00
C MET A 286 -5.06 1.12 -1.49
N GLY A 287 -5.90 2.01 -0.97
CA GLY A 287 -6.25 2.05 0.44
C GLY A 287 -6.94 0.76 0.89
N PHE A 288 -7.98 0.32 0.18
CA PHE A 288 -8.70 -0.93 0.49
C PHE A 288 -7.82 -2.16 0.34
N ASN A 289 -7.03 -2.24 -0.74
CA ASN A 289 -6.10 -3.35 -0.96
C ASN A 289 -5.08 -3.48 0.19
N SER A 290 -4.57 -2.36 0.70
CA SER A 290 -3.60 -2.36 1.80
C SER A 290 -4.21 -2.85 3.12
N VAL A 291 -5.46 -2.43 3.41
CA VAL A 291 -6.20 -2.93 4.58
C VAL A 291 -6.49 -4.42 4.43
N ALA A 292 -6.96 -4.87 3.27
CA ALA A 292 -7.21 -6.28 3.02
C ALA A 292 -5.94 -7.12 3.19
N ALA A 293 -4.83 -6.68 2.61
CA ALA A 293 -3.56 -7.39 2.67
C ALA A 293 -3.09 -7.58 4.12
N ILE A 294 -3.10 -6.53 4.96
CA ILE A 294 -2.63 -6.67 6.34
C ILE A 294 -3.53 -7.57 7.19
N LEU A 295 -4.86 -7.55 6.97
CA LEU A 295 -5.82 -8.41 7.66
C LEU A 295 -5.67 -9.88 7.24
N ILE A 296 -5.48 -10.15 5.95
CA ILE A 296 -5.14 -11.49 5.42
C ILE A 296 -3.86 -12.02 6.05
N GLY A 297 -2.85 -11.16 6.21
CA GLY A 297 -1.63 -11.49 6.94
C GLY A 297 -1.84 -11.76 8.42
N GLY A 298 -3.06 -11.51 8.95
CA GLY A 298 -3.53 -11.80 10.29
C GLY A 298 -3.19 -10.73 11.30
N ALA A 299 -3.12 -9.49 10.88
CA ALA A 299 -3.24 -8.39 11.81
C ALA A 299 -4.65 -8.36 12.40
N THR A 300 -4.74 -7.91 13.64
CA THR A 300 -5.99 -7.61 14.31
C THR A 300 -6.15 -6.08 14.39
N PRO A 301 -7.35 -5.55 14.67
CA PRO A 301 -7.52 -4.09 14.83
C PRO A 301 -6.66 -3.44 15.92
N ARG A 302 -6.08 -4.25 16.81
CA ARG A 302 -5.24 -3.76 17.93
C ARG A 302 -3.78 -4.19 17.86
N ARG A 303 -3.42 -5.15 17.01
CA ARG A 303 -2.04 -5.70 16.93
C ARG A 303 -1.68 -6.04 15.50
N SER A 304 -0.54 -5.58 15.08
CA SER A 304 0.06 -5.91 13.79
C SER A 304 1.56 -6.10 13.92
N LYS A 305 2.13 -6.91 13.04
CA LYS A 305 3.57 -7.17 12.95
C LYS A 305 4.02 -7.03 11.50
N ILE A 306 5.30 -6.78 11.28
CA ILE A 306 5.88 -6.72 9.92
C ILE A 306 5.63 -8.01 9.15
N VAL A 307 5.70 -9.16 9.83
CA VAL A 307 5.39 -10.46 9.22
C VAL A 307 3.97 -10.51 8.65
N ASN A 308 2.99 -9.87 9.31
CA ASN A 308 1.62 -9.77 8.79
C ASN A 308 1.57 -8.98 7.47
N VAL A 309 2.37 -7.89 7.37
CA VAL A 309 2.50 -7.12 6.13
C VAL A 309 3.09 -7.97 5.02
N LEU A 310 4.24 -8.60 5.26
CA LEU A 310 4.96 -9.37 4.25
C LEU A 310 4.12 -10.53 3.74
N LEU A 311 3.59 -11.37 4.64
CA LEU A 311 2.76 -12.52 4.26
C LEU A 311 1.44 -12.10 3.63
N GLY A 312 0.76 -11.12 4.22
CA GLY A 312 -0.54 -10.69 3.74
C GLY A 312 -0.47 -10.05 2.36
N THR A 313 0.52 -9.18 2.12
CA THR A 313 0.72 -8.56 0.80
C THR A 313 1.09 -9.60 -0.25
N PHE A 314 2.00 -10.54 0.07
CA PHE A 314 2.38 -11.60 -0.85
C PHE A 314 1.19 -12.47 -1.25
N LEU A 315 0.42 -12.96 -0.28
CA LEU A 315 -0.75 -13.80 -0.56
C LEU A 315 -1.83 -13.04 -1.33
N PHE A 316 -2.16 -11.82 -0.91
CA PHE A 316 -3.21 -11.03 -1.56
C PHE A 316 -2.85 -10.68 -3.01
N GLN A 317 -1.65 -10.14 -3.22
CA GLN A 317 -1.19 -9.78 -4.57
C GLN A 317 -0.93 -11.01 -5.43
N GLY A 318 -0.44 -12.10 -4.84
CA GLY A 318 -0.25 -13.37 -5.54
C GLY A 318 -1.57 -13.95 -6.06
N ILE A 319 -2.64 -13.95 -5.24
CA ILE A 319 -3.97 -14.38 -5.68
C ILE A 319 -4.50 -13.50 -6.81
N LEU A 320 -4.35 -12.17 -6.70
CA LEU A 320 -4.80 -11.25 -7.75
C LEU A 320 -4.01 -11.40 -9.06
N THR A 321 -2.71 -11.73 -8.96
CA THR A 321 -1.85 -11.93 -10.14
C THR A 321 -2.17 -13.25 -10.84
N LEU A 322 -2.37 -14.33 -10.09
CA LEU A 322 -2.66 -15.66 -10.65
C LEU A 322 -4.13 -15.82 -11.02
N GLY A 323 -5.03 -15.17 -10.29
CA GLY A 323 -6.47 -15.37 -10.44
C GLY A 323 -6.98 -15.04 -11.83
N LEU A 324 -6.57 -13.90 -12.40
CA LEU A 324 -7.04 -13.45 -13.71
C LEU A 324 -6.61 -14.39 -14.86
N PRO A 325 -5.31 -14.76 -15.01
CA PRO A 325 -4.89 -15.69 -16.06
C PRO A 325 -5.53 -17.07 -15.93
N VAL A 326 -5.65 -17.58 -14.70
CA VAL A 326 -6.28 -18.88 -14.47
C VAL A 326 -7.78 -18.84 -14.85
N VAL A 327 -8.50 -17.80 -14.46
CA VAL A 327 -9.92 -17.65 -14.82
C VAL A 327 -10.10 -17.53 -16.35
N ASN A 328 -9.19 -16.83 -17.04
CA ASN A 328 -9.22 -16.69 -18.50
C ASN A 328 -9.09 -18.03 -19.25
N MET A 329 -8.43 -19.03 -18.65
CA MET A 329 -8.35 -20.36 -19.23
C MET A 329 -9.68 -21.14 -19.15
N PHE A 330 -10.47 -20.89 -18.12
CA PHE A 330 -11.80 -21.50 -17.99
C PHE A 330 -12.86 -20.75 -18.78
N ILE A 331 -12.73 -19.41 -18.90
CA ILE A 331 -13.71 -18.53 -19.52
C ILE A 331 -12.95 -17.54 -20.42
N PRO A 332 -12.77 -17.89 -21.72
CA PRO A 332 -11.97 -17.07 -22.66
C PRO A 332 -12.60 -15.72 -23.05
N GLU A 333 -13.81 -15.42 -22.62
CA GLU A 333 -14.48 -14.16 -22.95
C GLU A 333 -13.89 -12.99 -22.15
N SER A 334 -13.27 -12.05 -22.84
CA SER A 334 -12.44 -10.97 -22.30
C SER A 334 -13.12 -10.03 -21.26
N ASN A 335 -14.45 -9.88 -21.33
CA ASN A 335 -15.16 -8.97 -20.42
C ASN A 335 -15.48 -9.61 -19.06
N LEU A 336 -15.57 -10.94 -19.00
CA LEU A 336 -15.93 -11.65 -17.77
C LEU A 336 -14.75 -11.76 -16.80
N SER A 337 -13.52 -11.82 -17.31
CA SER A 337 -12.31 -11.98 -16.50
C SER A 337 -12.04 -10.78 -15.61
N GLU A 338 -12.27 -9.55 -16.08
CA GLU A 338 -12.10 -8.36 -15.23
C GLU A 338 -13.17 -8.29 -14.13
N VAL A 339 -14.42 -8.69 -14.46
CA VAL A 339 -15.49 -8.81 -13.46
C VAL A 339 -15.13 -9.86 -12.41
N MET A 340 -14.61 -11.02 -12.83
CA MET A 340 -14.17 -12.07 -11.90
C MET A 340 -13.01 -11.60 -11.02
N ARG A 341 -12.07 -10.86 -11.55
CA ARG A 341 -10.98 -10.25 -10.77
C ARG A 341 -11.54 -9.32 -9.69
N GLN A 342 -12.52 -8.49 -10.02
CA GLN A 342 -13.17 -7.59 -9.05
C GLN A 342 -13.97 -8.37 -8.01
N ILE A 343 -14.67 -9.42 -8.39
CA ILE A 343 -15.39 -10.29 -7.46
C ILE A 343 -14.43 -10.96 -6.49
N ILE A 344 -13.32 -11.52 -6.97
CA ILE A 344 -12.29 -12.15 -6.14
C ILE A 344 -11.70 -11.11 -5.18
N ALA A 345 -11.28 -9.93 -5.67
CA ALA A 345 -10.70 -8.89 -4.85
C ALA A 345 -11.67 -8.41 -3.76
N ASN A 346 -12.90 -8.07 -4.15
CA ASN A 346 -13.92 -7.59 -3.21
C ASN A 346 -14.38 -8.68 -2.24
N GLY A 347 -14.47 -9.93 -2.69
CA GLY A 347 -14.79 -11.08 -1.84
C GLY A 347 -13.73 -11.31 -0.77
N ILE A 348 -12.45 -11.22 -1.12
CA ILE A 348 -11.35 -11.35 -0.16
C ILE A 348 -11.35 -10.17 0.82
N ILE A 349 -11.59 -8.93 0.35
CA ILE A 349 -11.70 -7.75 1.20
C ILE A 349 -12.86 -7.90 2.18
N LEU A 350 -14.04 -8.29 1.71
CA LEU A 350 -15.22 -8.50 2.54
C LEU A 350 -14.96 -9.58 3.60
N TYR A 351 -14.37 -10.70 3.19
CA TYR A 351 -14.01 -11.79 4.10
C TYR A 351 -13.04 -11.33 5.18
N ALA A 352 -11.98 -10.58 4.82
CA ALA A 352 -11.02 -10.03 5.75
C ALA A 352 -11.67 -9.06 6.75
N LEU A 353 -12.63 -8.23 6.30
CA LEU A 353 -13.35 -7.28 7.14
C LEU A 353 -14.34 -7.96 8.09
N CYS A 354 -15.03 -9.02 7.66
CA CYS A 354 -15.95 -9.79 8.52
C CYS A 354 -15.23 -10.42 9.69
N GLN A 355 -14.01 -10.89 9.50
CA GLN A 355 -13.19 -11.48 10.57
C GLN A 355 -12.83 -10.48 11.68
N THR A 356 -12.79 -9.18 11.38
CA THR A 356 -12.50 -8.16 12.40
C THR A 356 -13.64 -7.96 13.39
N LYS A 357 -14.90 -8.23 13.00
CA LYS A 357 -16.08 -8.12 13.88
C LYS A 357 -16.16 -9.26 14.91
N GLU A 358 -15.78 -10.48 14.54
CA GLU A 358 -15.81 -11.61 15.50
C GLU A 358 -14.75 -11.49 16.60
N GLY A 359 -13.61 -10.84 16.32
CA GLY A 359 -12.57 -10.55 17.32
C GLY A 359 -12.94 -9.46 18.34
N SER A 360 -13.92 -8.61 18.03
CA SER A 360 -14.37 -7.50 18.90
C SER A 360 -15.43 -7.92 19.94
N GLY A 361 -16.07 -9.07 19.77
CA GLY A 361 -17.15 -9.57 20.63
C GLY A 361 -16.71 -10.54 21.74
N ARG A 362 -15.43 -10.86 21.83
CA ARG A 362 -14.86 -11.77 22.85
C ARG A 362 -13.75 -11.07 23.67
N GLY A 363 -14.08 -9.93 24.25
CA GLY A 363 -13.17 -9.23 25.15
C GLY A 363 -13.94 -8.52 26.25
#